data_a24093f3300fd49a56a422d98fb56f8b
#
_entry.id   a24093f3300fd49a56a422d98fb56f8b
#
_cell.length_a   1.000
_cell.length_b   1.000
_cell.length_c   1.000
_cell.angle_alpha   90.00
_cell.angle_beta   90.00
_cell.angle_gamma   90.00
#
_symmetry.space_group_name_H-M   'P 1'
#
loop_
_entity.id
_entity.type
_entity.pdbx_description
1 polymer ?
#
loop_
_entity_poly.entity_id
_entity_poly.type
_entity_poly.pdbx_seq_one_letter_code
_entity_poly.pdbx_strand_id
1 'polypeptide(L)'
;MFNRFKDDLKKYWKYAIYSSKAQLKSEIANSYLNWLWWVLDPLCFMLIYVFMFGYVFKSNQQYFAIFVFIGITLWDFFNKSLLQSVKVIKANKPIVSKVYIPKFILLFVKMGVNGFKMCISLLIILAMMLVFRVPVTWNVLYFIPILMTLIVIVFGFSCFLLHYGVFVEDLSNVLNIVLRFLF
;
A
#
# COMPACT_ATOMS: atom_id res chain seq x y z
N MET A 1 -21.05 -17.52 -9.42
CA MET A 1 -20.21 -16.79 -8.45
C MET A 1 -19.48 -15.61 -9.09
N PHE A 2 -18.78 -15.82 -10.21
CA PHE A 2 -18.01 -14.79 -10.91
C PHE A 2 -18.86 -13.62 -11.47
N ASN A 3 -20.06 -13.89 -12.00
CA ASN A 3 -20.98 -12.85 -12.49
C ASN A 3 -21.48 -11.94 -11.35
N ARG A 4 -21.81 -12.52 -10.20
CA ARG A 4 -22.19 -11.75 -9.00
C ARG A 4 -21.06 -10.81 -8.54
N PHE A 5 -19.82 -11.30 -8.55
CA PHE A 5 -18.65 -10.48 -8.21
C PHE A 5 -18.49 -9.28 -9.16
N LYS A 6 -18.66 -9.51 -10.48
CA LYS A 6 -18.60 -8.43 -11.48
C LYS A 6 -19.72 -7.40 -11.30
N ASP A 7 -20.94 -7.85 -11.04
CA ASP A 7 -22.10 -6.97 -10.86
C ASP A 7 -21.95 -6.15 -9.57
N ASP A 8 -21.52 -6.75 -8.48
CA ASP A 8 -21.22 -6.07 -7.23
C ASP A 8 -20.08 -5.07 -7.38
N LEU A 9 -19.00 -5.46 -8.08
CA LEU A 9 -17.87 -4.55 -8.36
C LEU A 9 -18.35 -3.33 -9.16
N LYS A 10 -19.13 -3.53 -10.21
CA LYS A 10 -19.66 -2.43 -11.04
C LYS A 10 -20.61 -1.52 -10.25
N LYS A 11 -21.48 -2.12 -9.42
CA LYS A 11 -22.43 -1.40 -8.58
C LYS A 11 -21.76 -0.54 -7.51
N TYR A 12 -20.75 -1.10 -6.82
CA TYR A 12 -20.11 -0.44 -5.68
C TYR A 12 -18.79 0.26 -6.02
N TRP A 13 -18.35 0.26 -7.28
CA TRP A 13 -17.11 0.91 -7.70
C TRP A 13 -17.07 2.41 -7.40
N LYS A 14 -18.19 3.10 -7.66
CA LYS A 14 -18.30 4.53 -7.33
C LYS A 14 -18.19 4.77 -5.83
N TYR A 15 -18.78 3.89 -5.02
CA TYR A 15 -18.65 3.94 -3.56
C TYR A 15 -17.21 3.72 -3.12
N ALA A 16 -16.50 2.75 -3.69
CA ALA A 16 -15.10 2.48 -3.34
C ALA A 16 -14.22 3.71 -3.60
N ILE A 17 -14.35 4.35 -4.77
CA ILE A 17 -13.60 5.56 -5.11
C ILE A 17 -13.96 6.72 -4.16
N TYR A 18 -15.25 6.95 -3.94
CA TYR A 18 -15.69 8.04 -3.06
C TYR A 18 -15.21 7.84 -1.62
N SER A 19 -15.35 6.62 -1.11
CA SER A 19 -14.91 6.27 0.24
C SER A 19 -13.39 6.38 0.40
N SER A 20 -12.59 5.96 -0.61
CA SER A 20 -11.13 6.15 -0.60
C SER A 20 -10.76 7.63 -0.55
N LYS A 21 -11.40 8.47 -1.37
CA LYS A 21 -11.19 9.93 -1.36
C LYS A 21 -11.57 10.56 -0.02
N ALA A 22 -12.70 10.12 0.56
CA ALA A 22 -13.16 10.61 1.87
C ALA A 22 -12.18 10.25 2.98
N GLN A 23 -11.61 9.03 2.97
CA GLN A 23 -10.58 8.62 3.93
C GLN A 23 -9.30 9.45 3.78
N LEU A 24 -8.80 9.64 2.56
CA LEU A 24 -7.63 10.49 2.31
C LEU A 24 -7.88 11.92 2.81
N LYS A 25 -9.07 12.47 2.53
CA LYS A 25 -9.44 13.81 2.98
C LYS A 25 -9.51 13.90 4.51
N SER A 26 -10.05 12.87 5.18
CA SER A 26 -10.14 12.85 6.65
C SER A 26 -8.76 12.74 7.31
N GLU A 27 -7.82 12.02 6.70
CA GLU A 27 -6.45 11.96 7.19
C GLU A 27 -5.77 13.34 7.12
N ILE A 28 -6.00 14.11 6.04
CA ILE A 28 -5.46 15.47 5.89
C ILE A 28 -6.14 16.44 6.85
N ALA A 29 -7.45 16.32 7.05
CA ALA A 29 -8.22 17.25 7.87
C ALA A 29 -7.83 17.25 9.35
N ASN A 30 -7.31 16.13 9.84
CA ASN A 30 -6.91 15.99 11.26
C ASN A 30 -5.58 16.69 11.61
N SER A 31 -4.73 17.01 10.62
CA SER A 31 -3.48 17.75 10.83
C SER A 31 -2.97 18.33 9.51
N TYR A 32 -2.58 19.60 9.51
CA TYR A 32 -1.99 20.26 8.33
C TYR A 32 -0.72 19.57 7.81
N LEU A 33 0.01 18.89 8.69
CA LEU A 33 1.26 18.20 8.36
C LEU A 33 1.04 16.72 8.02
N ASN A 34 -0.18 16.19 8.16
CA ASN A 34 -0.41 14.76 8.03
C ASN A 34 -0.14 14.22 6.62
N TRP A 35 -0.41 15.01 5.58
CA TRP A 35 -0.06 14.66 4.20
C TRP A 35 1.45 14.60 3.97
N LEU A 36 2.23 15.40 4.72
CA LEU A 36 3.69 15.42 4.62
C LEU A 36 4.30 14.10 5.09
N TRP A 37 3.69 13.43 6.07
CA TRP A 37 4.12 12.13 6.55
C TRP A 37 4.00 11.03 5.50
N TRP A 38 3.09 11.15 4.53
CA TRP A 38 3.01 10.18 3.44
C TRP A 38 4.26 10.17 2.56
N VAL A 39 4.99 11.28 2.56
CA VAL A 39 6.26 11.47 1.83
C VAL A 39 7.45 11.23 2.77
N LEU A 40 7.41 11.79 3.97
CA LEU A 40 8.53 11.73 4.90
C LEU A 40 8.80 10.32 5.41
N ASP A 41 7.76 9.54 5.74
CA ASP A 41 7.94 8.17 6.23
C ASP A 41 8.81 7.33 5.27
N PRO A 42 8.44 7.12 4.00
CA PRO A 42 9.25 6.33 3.09
C PRO A 42 10.61 6.95 2.79
N LEU A 43 10.72 8.30 2.77
CA LEU A 43 12.01 8.98 2.59
C LEU A 43 12.95 8.78 3.78
N CYS A 44 12.45 8.88 5.00
CA CYS A 44 13.26 8.64 6.21
C CYS A 44 13.75 7.19 6.26
N PHE A 45 12.89 6.22 5.95
CA PHE A 45 13.29 4.82 5.85
C PHE A 45 14.36 4.63 4.77
N MET A 46 14.17 5.21 3.58
CA MET A 46 15.19 5.18 2.52
C MET A 46 16.53 5.73 3.02
N LEU A 47 16.54 6.88 3.69
CA LEU A 47 17.77 7.49 4.22
C LEU A 47 18.48 6.59 5.23
N ILE A 48 17.73 5.94 6.14
CA ILE A 48 18.30 4.98 7.09
C ILE A 48 18.96 3.82 6.36
N TYR A 49 18.27 3.21 5.38
CA TYR A 49 18.82 2.08 4.62
C TYR A 49 20.01 2.50 3.76
N VAL A 50 19.97 3.66 3.12
CA VAL A 50 21.10 4.19 2.35
C VAL A 50 22.29 4.44 3.25
N PHE A 51 22.10 4.98 4.44
CA PHE A 51 23.16 5.16 5.43
C PHE A 51 23.75 3.82 5.87
N MET A 52 22.90 2.87 6.26
CA MET A 52 23.34 1.55 6.72
C MET A 52 24.09 0.78 5.64
N PHE A 53 23.49 0.59 4.49
CA PHE A 53 24.04 -0.27 3.43
C PHE A 53 24.98 0.45 2.50
N GLY A 54 24.80 1.75 2.24
CA GLY A 54 25.68 2.54 1.40
C GLY A 54 26.95 2.95 2.11
N TYR A 55 26.84 3.47 3.33
CA TYR A 55 27.99 4.01 4.06
C TYR A 55 28.67 2.96 4.95
N VAL A 56 27.91 2.22 5.77
CA VAL A 56 28.47 1.23 6.72
C VAL A 56 28.94 -0.02 5.99
N PHE A 57 28.11 -0.59 5.11
CA PHE A 57 28.43 -1.81 4.36
C PHE A 57 29.11 -1.55 3.00
N LYS A 58 29.37 -0.28 2.64
CA LYS A 58 30.08 0.12 1.41
C LYS A 58 29.53 -0.54 0.15
N SER A 59 28.21 -0.56 -0.01
CA SER A 59 27.57 -1.10 -1.21
C SER A 59 27.99 -0.30 -2.45
N ASN A 60 28.58 -0.98 -3.45
CA ASN A 60 29.04 -0.37 -4.70
C ASN A 60 27.96 -0.28 -5.79
N GLN A 61 26.68 -0.44 -5.43
CA GLN A 61 25.61 -0.37 -6.43
C GLN A 61 25.37 1.08 -6.88
N GLN A 62 25.39 1.24 -8.20
CA GLN A 62 25.03 2.50 -8.84
C GLN A 62 23.56 2.83 -8.55
N TYR A 63 23.24 4.08 -8.17
CA TYR A 63 21.90 4.54 -7.82
C TYR A 63 21.22 3.77 -6.67
N PHE A 64 22.01 3.29 -5.70
CA PHE A 64 21.52 2.47 -4.58
C PHE A 64 20.32 3.07 -3.85
N ALA A 65 20.31 4.39 -3.63
CA ALA A 65 19.20 5.09 -2.96
C ALA A 65 17.86 4.91 -3.70
N ILE A 66 17.85 5.01 -5.02
CA ILE A 66 16.64 4.83 -5.83
C ILE A 66 16.16 3.38 -5.78
N PHE A 67 17.10 2.43 -5.88
CA PHE A 67 16.79 1.00 -5.80
C PHE A 67 16.11 0.65 -4.46
N VAL A 68 16.70 1.11 -3.35
CA VAL A 68 16.15 0.90 -2.01
C VAL A 68 14.78 1.56 -1.87
N PHE A 69 14.62 2.78 -2.40
CA PHE A 69 13.34 3.50 -2.28
C PHE A 69 12.21 2.82 -3.04
N ILE A 70 12.48 2.25 -4.21
CA ILE A 70 11.51 1.43 -4.95
C ILE A 70 11.09 0.23 -4.09
N GLY A 71 12.05 -0.50 -3.53
CA GLY A 71 11.78 -1.68 -2.70
C GLY A 71 10.92 -1.35 -1.48
N ILE A 72 11.29 -0.30 -0.73
CA ILE A 72 10.55 0.18 0.45
C ILE A 72 9.13 0.60 0.07
N THR A 73 8.95 1.31 -1.05
CA THR A 73 7.62 1.77 -1.50
C THR A 73 6.68 0.61 -1.81
N LEU A 74 7.16 -0.41 -2.52
CA LEU A 74 6.38 -1.61 -2.83
C LEU A 74 6.08 -2.43 -1.58
N TRP A 75 7.06 -2.57 -0.68
CA TRP A 75 6.89 -3.24 0.60
C TRP A 75 5.89 -2.54 1.50
N ASP A 76 5.96 -1.20 1.59
CA ASP A 76 5.03 -0.41 2.41
C ASP A 76 3.58 -0.57 1.94
N PHE A 77 3.35 -0.57 0.62
CA PHE A 77 2.03 -0.87 0.05
C PHE A 77 1.55 -2.26 0.42
N PHE A 78 2.39 -3.29 0.30
CA PHE A 78 2.09 -4.66 0.67
C PHE A 78 1.76 -4.77 2.17
N ASN A 79 2.65 -4.30 3.02
CA ASN A 79 2.56 -4.39 4.47
C ASN A 79 1.29 -3.66 5.00
N LYS A 80 1.11 -2.37 4.64
CA LYS A 80 -0.04 -1.57 5.09
C LYS A 80 -1.36 -2.16 4.61
N SER A 81 -1.42 -2.64 3.37
CA SER A 81 -2.65 -3.23 2.83
C SER A 81 -3.05 -4.51 3.54
N LEU A 82 -2.10 -5.39 3.86
CA LEU A 82 -2.37 -6.62 4.60
C LEU A 82 -2.78 -6.35 6.06
N LEU A 83 -2.04 -5.50 6.77
CA LEU A 83 -2.37 -5.17 8.16
C LEU A 83 -3.73 -4.51 8.31
N GLN A 84 -4.09 -3.62 7.39
CA GLN A 84 -5.39 -2.96 7.40
C GLN A 84 -6.53 -3.89 7.03
N SER A 85 -6.29 -4.92 6.20
CA SER A 85 -7.32 -5.88 5.79
C SER A 85 -7.89 -6.67 6.98
N VAL A 86 -7.06 -7.02 7.95
CA VAL A 86 -7.48 -7.73 9.18
C VAL A 86 -8.48 -6.89 9.98
N LYS A 87 -8.23 -5.59 10.10
CA LYS A 87 -9.02 -4.67 10.94
C LYS A 87 -10.19 -3.99 10.20
N VAL A 88 -10.29 -4.17 8.87
CA VAL A 88 -11.20 -3.38 8.03
C VAL A 88 -12.67 -3.51 8.43
N ILE A 89 -13.12 -4.70 8.80
CA ILE A 89 -14.52 -4.94 9.19
C ILE A 89 -14.82 -4.29 10.55
N LYS A 90 -13.92 -4.46 11.54
CA LYS A 90 -14.07 -3.84 12.86
C LYS A 90 -14.07 -2.31 12.77
N ALA A 91 -13.17 -1.75 11.97
CA ALA A 91 -13.06 -0.31 11.75
C ALA A 91 -14.28 0.29 11.05
N ASN A 92 -14.97 -0.47 10.20
CA ASN A 92 -16.15 -0.03 9.47
C ASN A 92 -17.46 -0.59 10.04
N LYS A 93 -17.45 -1.15 11.26
CA LYS A 93 -18.64 -1.72 11.93
C LYS A 93 -19.87 -0.80 11.88
N PRO A 94 -19.77 0.52 12.16
CA PRO A 94 -20.92 1.43 12.13
C PRO A 94 -21.58 1.53 10.75
N ILE A 95 -20.84 1.33 9.67
CA ILE A 95 -21.32 1.41 8.30
C ILE A 95 -21.91 0.04 7.88
N VAL A 96 -21.15 -1.02 8.14
CA VAL A 96 -21.52 -2.40 7.75
C VAL A 96 -22.77 -2.89 8.47
N SER A 97 -23.04 -2.39 9.69
CA SER A 97 -24.26 -2.73 10.45
C SER A 97 -25.53 -2.06 9.92
N LYS A 98 -25.40 -0.95 9.19
CA LYS A 98 -26.55 -0.16 8.68
C LYS A 98 -26.83 -0.41 7.21
N VAL A 99 -25.83 -0.73 6.43
CA VAL A 99 -25.93 -0.89 4.96
C VAL A 99 -25.21 -2.17 4.54
N TYR A 100 -25.88 -2.95 3.70
CA TYR A 100 -25.27 -4.13 3.10
C TYR A 100 -24.22 -3.71 2.07
N ILE A 101 -22.94 -3.86 2.41
CA ILE A 101 -21.80 -3.63 1.52
C ILE A 101 -21.01 -4.93 1.46
N PRO A 102 -20.73 -5.47 0.26
CA PRO A 102 -19.85 -6.63 0.12
C PRO A 102 -18.49 -6.36 0.75
N LYS A 103 -18.04 -7.26 1.64
CA LYS A 103 -16.85 -7.06 2.47
C LYS A 103 -15.58 -6.79 1.64
N PHE A 104 -15.45 -7.38 0.45
CA PHE A 104 -14.31 -7.18 -0.44
C PHE A 104 -14.23 -5.74 -0.98
N ILE A 105 -15.35 -5.00 -1.06
CA ILE A 105 -15.34 -3.59 -1.46
C ILE A 105 -14.56 -2.73 -0.45
N LEU A 106 -14.64 -3.06 0.84
CA LEU A 106 -13.87 -2.36 1.88
C LEU A 106 -12.35 -2.58 1.71
N LEU A 107 -11.94 -3.75 1.19
CA LEU A 107 -10.54 -3.98 0.83
C LEU A 107 -10.11 -3.07 -0.33
N PHE A 108 -10.93 -2.95 -1.37
CA PHE A 108 -10.63 -2.03 -2.48
C PHE A 108 -10.50 -0.58 -2.00
N VAL A 109 -11.32 -0.16 -1.03
CA VAL A 109 -11.19 1.17 -0.42
C VAL A 109 -9.82 1.34 0.24
N LYS A 110 -9.38 0.37 1.06
CA LYS A 110 -8.07 0.43 1.73
C LYS A 110 -6.90 0.34 0.75
N MET A 111 -6.97 -0.58 -0.21
CA MET A 111 -5.97 -0.69 -1.26
C MET A 111 -5.91 0.58 -2.12
N GLY A 112 -7.06 1.23 -2.38
CA GLY A 112 -7.11 2.50 -3.10
C GLY A 112 -6.41 3.64 -2.34
N VAL A 113 -6.61 3.73 -1.02
CA VAL A 113 -5.90 4.71 -0.16
C VAL A 113 -4.39 4.46 -0.17
N ASN A 114 -3.97 3.20 0.07
CA ASN A 114 -2.55 2.85 0.09
C ASN A 114 -1.91 2.97 -1.31
N GLY A 115 -2.65 2.60 -2.36
CA GLY A 115 -2.22 2.77 -3.75
C GLY A 115 -2.00 4.22 -4.13
N PHE A 116 -2.87 5.14 -3.67
CA PHE A 116 -2.68 6.57 -3.87
C PHE A 116 -1.38 7.07 -3.20
N LYS A 117 -1.10 6.65 -1.96
CA LYS A 117 0.14 6.98 -1.26
C LYS A 117 1.36 6.39 -1.98
N MET A 118 1.27 5.15 -2.46
CA MET A 118 2.30 4.53 -3.30
C MET A 118 2.55 5.34 -4.58
N CYS A 119 1.51 5.84 -5.25
CA CYS A 119 1.68 6.70 -6.43
C CYS A 119 2.46 7.98 -6.12
N ILE A 120 2.23 8.61 -4.96
CA ILE A 120 3.00 9.78 -4.52
C ILE A 120 4.49 9.41 -4.37
N SER A 121 4.79 8.30 -3.69
CA SER A 121 6.17 7.81 -3.54
C SER A 121 6.83 7.49 -4.89
N LEU A 122 6.08 6.90 -5.84
CA LEU A 122 6.58 6.64 -7.19
C LEU A 122 6.87 7.92 -7.96
N LEU A 123 6.09 8.99 -7.79
CA LEU A 123 6.38 10.31 -8.38
C LEU A 123 7.69 10.89 -7.83
N ILE A 124 7.96 10.71 -6.54
CA ILE A 124 9.23 11.14 -5.94
C ILE A 124 10.39 10.32 -6.52
N ILE A 125 10.22 9.01 -6.68
CA ILE A 125 11.23 8.14 -7.31
C ILE A 125 11.52 8.62 -8.74
N LEU A 126 10.50 8.94 -9.52
CA LEU A 126 10.68 9.50 -10.87
C LEU A 126 11.44 10.83 -10.84
N ALA A 127 11.11 11.72 -9.90
CA ALA A 127 11.85 12.98 -9.73
C ALA A 127 13.32 12.72 -9.39
N MET A 128 13.61 11.78 -8.48
CA MET A 128 14.99 11.37 -8.17
C MET A 128 15.72 10.80 -9.38
N MET A 129 15.07 9.95 -10.18
CA MET A 129 15.67 9.41 -11.40
C MET A 129 16.07 10.50 -12.40
N LEU A 130 15.24 11.55 -12.53
CA LEU A 130 15.54 12.71 -13.37
C LEU A 130 16.74 13.52 -12.83
N VAL A 131 16.77 13.78 -11.52
CA VAL A 131 17.87 14.53 -10.87
C VAL A 131 19.20 13.80 -10.99
N PHE A 132 19.20 12.49 -10.75
CA PHE A 132 20.42 11.66 -10.84
C PHE A 132 20.74 11.20 -12.25
N ARG A 133 19.96 11.62 -13.25
CA ARG A 133 20.14 11.26 -14.68
C ARG A 133 20.28 9.76 -14.90
N VAL A 134 19.45 8.97 -14.23
CA VAL A 134 19.46 7.52 -14.39
C VAL A 134 19.08 7.16 -15.82
N PRO A 135 19.86 6.35 -16.55
CA PRO A 135 19.52 5.95 -17.91
C PRO A 135 18.25 5.10 -17.89
N VAL A 136 17.19 5.65 -18.48
CA VAL A 136 15.91 4.95 -18.60
C VAL A 136 16.01 3.98 -19.77
N THR A 137 16.06 2.70 -19.46
CA THR A 137 16.09 1.61 -20.45
C THR A 137 14.67 1.05 -20.64
N TRP A 138 14.42 0.38 -21.75
CA TRP A 138 13.16 -0.33 -22.01
C TRP A 138 12.72 -1.27 -20.88
N ASN A 139 13.62 -1.67 -20.01
CA ASN A 139 13.37 -2.51 -18.84
C ASN A 139 12.38 -1.87 -17.84
N VAL A 140 12.19 -0.56 -17.85
CA VAL A 140 11.17 0.14 -17.04
C VAL A 140 9.76 -0.36 -17.37
N LEU A 141 9.54 -0.87 -18.58
CA LEU A 141 8.24 -1.42 -18.97
C LEU A 141 7.88 -2.67 -18.13
N TYR A 142 8.87 -3.44 -17.68
CA TYR A 142 8.64 -4.60 -16.80
C TYR A 142 8.11 -4.22 -15.41
N PHE A 143 8.23 -2.94 -15.03
CA PHE A 143 7.67 -2.46 -13.77
C PHE A 143 6.12 -2.56 -13.74
N ILE A 144 5.46 -2.38 -14.88
CA ILE A 144 3.99 -2.46 -14.98
C ILE A 144 3.47 -3.86 -14.62
N PRO A 145 3.95 -4.97 -15.24
CA PRO A 145 3.50 -6.31 -14.85
C PRO A 145 3.89 -6.66 -13.40
N ILE A 146 5.00 -6.16 -12.88
CA ILE A 146 5.39 -6.36 -11.47
C ILE A 146 4.37 -5.71 -10.55
N LEU A 147 3.97 -4.46 -10.81
CA LEU A 147 2.93 -3.77 -10.04
C LEU A 147 1.58 -4.50 -10.10
N MET A 148 1.19 -4.97 -11.29
CA MET A 148 -0.05 -5.72 -11.45
C MET A 148 -0.03 -7.03 -10.65
N THR A 149 1.07 -7.76 -10.70
CA THR A 149 1.26 -8.99 -9.92
C THR A 149 1.20 -8.69 -8.41
N LEU A 150 1.86 -7.63 -7.95
CA LEU A 150 1.82 -7.19 -6.56
C LEU A 150 0.37 -6.90 -6.10
N ILE A 151 -0.40 -6.15 -6.89
CA ILE A 151 -1.80 -5.81 -6.56
C ILE A 151 -2.65 -7.08 -6.45
N VAL A 152 -2.49 -8.03 -7.38
CA VAL A 152 -3.23 -9.31 -7.36
C VAL A 152 -2.87 -10.12 -6.12
N ILE A 153 -1.59 -10.24 -5.79
CA ILE A 153 -1.10 -10.95 -4.61
C ILE A 153 -1.66 -10.30 -3.34
N VAL A 154 -1.53 -8.98 -3.21
CA VAL A 154 -2.03 -8.22 -2.05
C VAL A 154 -3.53 -8.42 -1.89
N PHE A 155 -4.30 -8.35 -2.99
CA PHE A 155 -5.74 -8.56 -2.94
C PHE A 155 -6.10 -9.97 -2.50
N GLY A 156 -5.45 -11.00 -3.04
CA GLY A 156 -5.67 -12.40 -2.66
C GLY A 156 -5.40 -12.66 -1.18
N PHE A 157 -4.23 -12.26 -0.69
CA PHE A 157 -3.91 -12.37 0.74
C PHE A 157 -4.84 -11.55 1.63
N SER A 158 -5.21 -10.33 1.20
CA SER A 158 -6.15 -9.48 1.95
C SER A 158 -7.53 -10.10 2.07
N CYS A 159 -8.03 -10.79 1.04
CA CYS A 159 -9.29 -11.51 1.11
C CYS A 159 -9.24 -12.66 2.12
N PHE A 160 -8.13 -13.40 2.15
CA PHE A 160 -7.89 -14.47 3.11
C PHE A 160 -7.84 -13.90 4.54
N LEU A 161 -7.03 -12.88 4.78
CA LEU A 161 -6.89 -12.23 6.07
C LEU A 161 -8.19 -11.56 6.55
N LEU A 162 -8.97 -11.03 5.65
CA LEU A 162 -10.30 -10.48 5.95
C LEU A 162 -11.23 -11.53 6.55
N HIS A 163 -11.18 -12.76 6.01
CA HIS A 163 -12.03 -13.85 6.51
C HIS A 163 -11.64 -14.23 7.94
N TYR A 164 -10.36 -14.44 8.21
CA TYR A 164 -9.88 -14.87 9.53
C TYR A 164 -9.82 -13.72 10.55
N GLY A 165 -9.59 -12.48 10.13
CA GLY A 165 -9.51 -11.31 11.00
C GLY A 165 -10.81 -10.96 11.75
N VAL A 166 -11.95 -11.53 11.32
CA VAL A 166 -13.23 -11.41 12.04
C VAL A 166 -13.24 -12.29 13.29
N PHE A 167 -12.60 -13.46 13.22
CA PHE A 167 -12.65 -14.48 14.29
C PHE A 167 -11.52 -14.34 15.27
N VAL A 168 -10.33 -13.92 14.81
CA VAL A 168 -9.10 -13.87 15.63
C VAL A 168 -8.68 -12.41 15.81
N GLU A 169 -8.83 -11.89 17.05
CA GLU A 169 -8.49 -10.49 17.36
C GLU A 169 -7.00 -10.21 17.24
N ASP A 170 -6.17 -11.16 17.68
CA ASP A 170 -4.72 -11.03 17.70
C ASP A 170 -4.04 -11.29 16.36
N LEU A 171 -4.81 -11.67 15.33
CA LEU A 171 -4.24 -11.93 13.99
C LEU A 171 -3.44 -10.73 13.45
N SER A 172 -3.82 -9.50 13.78
CA SER A 172 -3.09 -8.30 13.37
C SER A 172 -1.70 -8.21 14.03
N ASN A 173 -1.56 -8.67 15.28
CA ASN A 173 -0.28 -8.66 16.00
C ASN A 173 0.64 -9.75 15.45
N VAL A 174 0.11 -10.96 15.25
CA VAL A 174 0.85 -12.06 14.62
C VAL A 174 1.32 -11.68 13.24
N LEU A 175 0.43 -11.13 12.40
CA LEU A 175 0.76 -10.69 11.06
C LEU A 175 1.85 -9.62 11.06
N ASN A 176 1.80 -8.66 11.99
CA ASN A 176 2.81 -7.61 12.09
C ASN A 176 4.19 -8.19 12.41
N ILE A 177 4.27 -9.20 13.30
CA ILE A 177 5.53 -9.89 13.61
C ILE A 177 6.04 -10.64 12.38
N VAL A 178 5.16 -11.41 11.71
CA VAL A 178 5.52 -12.17 10.50
C VAL A 178 6.02 -11.24 9.39
N LEU A 179 5.34 -10.13 9.15
CA LEU A 179 5.75 -9.17 8.12
C LEU A 179 7.07 -8.48 8.45
N ARG A 180 7.35 -8.20 9.72
CA ARG A 180 8.66 -7.67 10.14
C ARG A 180 9.79 -8.69 9.98
N PHE A 181 9.49 -9.97 10.16
CA PHE A 181 10.47 -11.04 9.98
C PHE A 181 10.76 -11.30 8.49
N LEU A 182 9.77 -11.09 7.63
CA LEU A 182 9.90 -11.23 6.18
C LEU A 182 10.68 -10.08 5.53
N PHE A 183 10.69 -8.90 6.14
CA PHE A 183 11.40 -7.71 5.66
C PHE A 183 12.90 -7.79 5.95
#